data_35abc58c4813b19662544e318885ef7b
#
_entry.id   35abc58c4813b19662544e318885ef7b
#
_cell.length_a   1.000
_cell.length_b   1.000
_cell.length_c   1.000
_cell.angle_alpha   90.00
_cell.angle_beta   90.00
_cell.angle_gamma   90.00
#
_symmetry.space_group_name_H-M   'P 1'
#
loop_
_entity.id
_entity.type
_entity.pdbx_description
1 polymer ?
#
loop_
_entity_poly.entity_id
_entity_poly.type
_entity_poly.pdbx_seq_one_letter_code
_entity_poly.pdbx_strand_id
1 'polypeptide(L)'
;MKVKFIEDIAVIGAGRFGQAVVDQLLKLGKTVTFIDKDEEKIKSYKDDIENLIVGDAADIKLLKANKFERFGTIVVAAPENIEIVAALLEIKANNIIARATNLRHARVLRQIGVDTIVSPEYEAGKRTALIAANSSFVKYSENLQEVGDDFVIGTTIVKNFSLDNKLVKDIDFNSRGVTLVLIKSKGISIRPTGMSKIYYNDILTFIGEISDVNSTFEWLNKDLHHKGQSTEIF
;
A
#
# COMPACT_ATOMS: atom_id res chain seq x y z
N MET A 1 -9.77 1.47 -36.17
CA MET A 1 -8.58 0.72 -35.71
C MET A 1 -8.51 0.88 -34.21
N LYS A 2 -8.79 -0.15 -33.39
CA LYS A 2 -8.64 -0.05 -31.94
C LYS A 2 -7.14 -0.01 -31.65
N VAL A 3 -6.65 1.10 -31.11
CA VAL A 3 -5.29 1.19 -30.59
C VAL A 3 -5.20 0.18 -29.45
N LYS A 4 -4.42 -0.87 -29.62
CA LYS A 4 -4.13 -1.84 -28.56
C LYS A 4 -3.20 -1.11 -27.58
N PHE A 5 -3.74 -0.64 -26.46
CA PHE A 5 -2.92 -0.09 -25.40
C PHE A 5 -1.98 -1.20 -24.93
N ILE A 6 -0.72 -0.90 -24.93
CA ILE A 6 0.30 -1.78 -24.35
C ILE A 6 0.09 -1.64 -22.84
N GLU A 7 0.02 -2.75 -22.11
CA GLU A 7 -0.09 -2.74 -20.63
C GLU A 7 1.21 -2.27 -19.96
N ASP A 8 2.11 -1.64 -20.72
CA ASP A 8 3.39 -1.14 -20.27
C ASP A 8 3.20 0.10 -19.39
N ILE A 9 3.98 0.16 -18.33
CA ILE A 9 3.97 1.25 -17.36
C ILE A 9 5.28 2.02 -17.49
N ALA A 10 5.18 3.35 -17.62
CA ALA A 10 6.35 4.21 -17.50
C ALA A 10 6.39 4.88 -16.12
N VAL A 11 7.57 4.94 -15.51
CA VAL A 11 7.81 5.67 -14.26
C VAL A 11 8.86 6.76 -14.53
N ILE A 12 8.51 7.99 -14.21
CA ILE A 12 9.34 9.19 -14.43
C ILE A 12 9.82 9.73 -13.09
N GLY A 13 11.13 9.73 -12.88
CA GLY A 13 11.77 10.21 -11.65
C GLY A 13 12.20 9.08 -10.72
N ALA A 14 13.52 8.90 -10.59
CA ALA A 14 14.17 7.85 -9.79
C ALA A 14 14.52 8.32 -8.37
N GLY A 15 13.71 9.18 -7.78
CA GLY A 15 13.76 9.49 -6.35
C GLY A 15 13.19 8.35 -5.50
N ARG A 16 13.26 8.47 -4.17
CA ARG A 16 12.77 7.44 -3.22
C ARG A 16 11.36 6.93 -3.52
N PHE A 17 10.44 7.81 -3.88
CA PHE A 17 9.08 7.42 -4.23
C PHE A 17 9.02 6.64 -5.55
N GLY A 18 9.71 7.12 -6.61
CA GLY A 18 9.75 6.43 -7.89
C GLY A 18 10.39 5.05 -7.81
N GLN A 19 11.50 4.91 -7.09
CA GLN A 19 12.12 3.61 -6.83
C GLN A 19 11.16 2.65 -6.11
N ALA A 20 10.47 3.10 -5.06
CA ALA A 20 9.49 2.29 -4.35
C ALA A 20 8.33 1.82 -5.25
N VAL A 21 7.88 2.69 -6.18
CA VAL A 21 6.86 2.34 -7.18
C VAL A 21 7.39 1.27 -8.13
N VAL A 22 8.59 1.45 -8.67
CA VAL A 22 9.25 0.50 -9.58
C VAL A 22 9.43 -0.84 -8.91
N ASP A 23 10.02 -0.90 -7.71
CA ASP A 23 10.25 -2.13 -6.96
C ASP A 23 8.96 -2.92 -6.74
N GLN A 24 7.87 -2.22 -6.46
CA GLN A 24 6.57 -2.87 -6.28
C GLN A 24 5.97 -3.36 -7.59
N LEU A 25 6.13 -2.62 -8.70
CA LEU A 25 5.67 -3.04 -10.02
C LEU A 25 6.42 -4.29 -10.49
N LEU A 26 7.74 -4.35 -10.29
CA LEU A 26 8.54 -5.54 -10.59
C LEU A 26 8.10 -6.77 -9.78
N LYS A 27 7.82 -6.60 -8.47
CA LYS A 27 7.25 -7.68 -7.63
C LYS A 27 5.89 -8.17 -8.12
N LEU A 28 5.11 -7.28 -8.75
CA LEU A 28 3.83 -7.62 -9.39
C LEU A 28 4.00 -8.24 -10.79
N GLY A 29 5.23 -8.46 -11.25
CA GLY A 29 5.54 -9.02 -12.56
C GLY A 29 5.19 -8.09 -13.73
N LYS A 30 5.20 -6.76 -13.52
CA LYS A 30 4.89 -5.79 -14.56
C LYS A 30 6.14 -5.36 -15.30
N THR A 31 6.00 -5.13 -16.62
CA THR A 31 7.05 -4.50 -17.44
C THR A 31 7.05 -3.00 -17.17
N VAL A 32 8.23 -2.45 -16.90
CA VAL A 32 8.41 -1.05 -16.55
C VAL A 32 9.43 -0.39 -17.48
N THR A 33 9.11 0.81 -17.98
CA THR A 33 10.10 1.74 -18.53
C THR A 33 10.40 2.78 -17.46
N PHE A 34 11.67 2.96 -17.12
CA PHE A 34 12.10 3.87 -16.06
C PHE A 34 12.96 4.99 -16.61
N ILE A 35 12.62 6.24 -16.31
CA ILE A 35 13.34 7.43 -16.81
C ILE A 35 13.70 8.38 -15.67
N ASP A 36 14.94 8.85 -15.70
CA ASP A 36 15.43 9.98 -14.89
C ASP A 36 16.51 10.74 -15.67
N LYS A 37 16.70 12.00 -15.36
CA LYS A 37 17.80 12.80 -15.93
C LYS A 37 19.17 12.43 -15.34
N ASP A 38 19.17 11.77 -14.17
CA ASP A 38 20.37 11.35 -13.45
C ASP A 38 20.59 9.84 -13.66
N GLU A 39 21.59 9.50 -14.47
CA GLU A 39 21.94 8.12 -14.82
C GLU A 39 22.28 7.29 -13.58
N GLU A 40 22.96 7.86 -12.59
CA GLU A 40 23.39 7.11 -11.39
C GLU A 40 22.19 6.58 -10.58
N LYS A 41 21.04 7.26 -10.61
CA LYS A 41 19.84 6.85 -9.89
C LYS A 41 19.15 5.64 -10.51
N ILE A 42 19.27 5.45 -11.82
CA ILE A 42 18.61 4.34 -12.53
C ILE A 42 19.56 3.20 -12.84
N LYS A 43 20.85 3.41 -12.69
CA LYS A 43 21.91 2.43 -12.99
C LYS A 43 21.76 1.10 -12.23
N SER A 44 21.27 1.15 -10.99
CA SER A 44 21.02 -0.04 -10.17
C SER A 44 19.93 -0.96 -10.72
N TYR A 45 19.10 -0.48 -11.64
CA TYR A 45 18.00 -1.24 -12.25
C TYR A 45 18.35 -1.87 -13.60
N LYS A 46 19.63 -1.82 -14.03
CA LYS A 46 20.06 -2.32 -15.36
C LYS A 46 19.79 -3.80 -15.57
N ASP A 47 19.83 -4.59 -14.51
CA ASP A 47 19.62 -6.04 -14.60
C ASP A 47 18.14 -6.43 -14.49
N ASP A 48 17.30 -5.54 -13.96
CA ASP A 48 15.88 -5.81 -13.70
C ASP A 48 14.93 -5.17 -14.73
N ILE A 49 15.38 -4.12 -15.41
CA ILE A 49 14.57 -3.31 -16.33
C ILE A 49 15.24 -3.19 -17.69
N GLU A 50 14.57 -3.67 -18.74
CA GLU A 50 15.07 -3.59 -20.12
C GLU A 50 15.12 -2.15 -20.65
N ASN A 51 14.13 -1.33 -20.30
CA ASN A 51 13.96 0.01 -20.83
C ASN A 51 14.29 1.08 -19.79
N LEU A 52 15.58 1.40 -19.66
CA LEU A 52 16.07 2.54 -18.89
C LEU A 52 16.38 3.71 -19.81
N ILE A 53 15.83 4.88 -19.51
CA ILE A 53 16.01 6.08 -20.32
C ILE A 53 16.68 7.16 -19.45
N VAL A 54 17.84 7.63 -19.86
CA VAL A 54 18.48 8.79 -19.25
C VAL A 54 18.07 10.04 -20.03
N GLY A 55 17.37 10.97 -19.39
CA GLY A 55 16.96 12.20 -20.06
C GLY A 55 15.93 13.01 -19.31
N ASP A 56 15.67 14.21 -19.80
CA ASP A 56 14.67 15.10 -19.24
C ASP A 56 13.28 14.78 -19.82
N ALA A 57 12.39 14.31 -18.96
CA ALA A 57 11.03 13.99 -19.36
C ALA A 57 10.14 15.22 -19.63
N ALA A 58 10.63 16.44 -19.43
CA ALA A 58 9.98 17.65 -19.94
C ALA A 58 10.27 17.89 -21.44
N ASP A 59 11.27 17.20 -22.02
CA ASP A 59 11.54 17.28 -23.45
C ASP A 59 10.55 16.43 -24.27
N ILE A 60 9.64 17.12 -24.96
CA ILE A 60 8.64 16.50 -25.84
C ILE A 60 9.27 15.63 -26.93
N LYS A 61 10.47 15.98 -27.43
CA LYS A 61 11.14 15.19 -28.47
C LYS A 61 11.58 13.84 -27.91
N LEU A 62 12.10 13.82 -26.67
CA LEU A 62 12.46 12.60 -25.98
C LEU A 62 11.24 11.72 -25.74
N LEU A 63 10.13 12.30 -25.25
CA LEU A 63 8.89 11.57 -25.03
C LEU A 63 8.34 10.96 -26.31
N LYS A 64 8.29 11.73 -27.42
CA LYS A 64 7.84 11.25 -28.73
C LYS A 64 8.78 10.18 -29.32
N ALA A 65 10.09 10.34 -29.20
CA ALA A 65 11.07 9.36 -29.68
C ALA A 65 10.90 7.99 -28.99
N ASN A 66 10.51 8.00 -27.71
CA ASN A 66 10.25 6.81 -26.91
C ASN A 66 8.77 6.41 -26.86
N LYS A 67 7.91 7.04 -27.67
CA LYS A 67 6.49 6.70 -27.86
C LYS A 67 5.66 6.71 -26.56
N PHE A 68 5.89 7.70 -25.70
CA PHE A 68 5.21 7.81 -24.41
C PHE A 68 3.66 7.92 -24.55
N GLU A 69 3.15 8.38 -25.68
CA GLU A 69 1.72 8.39 -25.99
C GLU A 69 1.09 6.98 -26.10
N ARG A 70 1.88 5.92 -26.12
CA ARG A 70 1.40 4.53 -26.25
C ARG A 70 1.35 3.78 -24.92
N PHE A 71 1.99 4.32 -23.88
CA PHE A 71 1.94 3.68 -22.56
C PHE A 71 0.51 3.66 -22.02
N GLY A 72 0.15 2.56 -21.38
CA GLY A 72 -1.15 2.40 -20.72
C GLY A 72 -1.28 3.28 -19.46
N THR A 73 -0.17 3.45 -18.75
CA THR A 73 -0.11 4.27 -17.54
C THR A 73 1.28 4.90 -17.40
N ILE A 74 1.31 6.17 -17.00
CA ILE A 74 2.55 6.90 -16.72
C ILE A 74 2.51 7.44 -15.31
N VAL A 75 3.49 7.04 -14.48
CA VAL A 75 3.65 7.54 -13.12
C VAL A 75 4.72 8.64 -13.11
N VAL A 76 4.34 9.85 -12.77
CA VAL A 76 5.27 10.99 -12.62
C VAL A 76 5.61 11.14 -11.14
N ALA A 77 6.73 10.54 -10.75
CA ALA A 77 7.21 10.46 -9.37
C ALA A 77 8.15 11.61 -8.97
N ALA A 78 8.61 12.41 -9.93
CA ALA A 78 9.43 13.58 -9.67
C ALA A 78 8.68 14.62 -8.82
N PRO A 79 9.33 15.31 -7.87
CA PRO A 79 8.69 16.32 -7.03
C PRO A 79 8.36 17.61 -7.81
N GLU A 80 9.22 18.02 -8.71
CA GLU A 80 9.03 19.16 -9.64
C GLU A 80 8.58 18.58 -10.98
N ASN A 81 7.29 18.54 -11.24
CA ASN A 81 6.77 17.74 -12.35
C ASN A 81 5.73 18.47 -13.22
N ILE A 82 5.48 19.74 -12.99
CA ILE A 82 4.49 20.50 -13.79
C ILE A 82 4.86 20.50 -15.27
N GLU A 83 6.14 20.75 -15.62
CA GLU A 83 6.60 20.76 -17.00
C GLU A 83 6.54 19.38 -17.63
N ILE A 84 6.89 18.33 -16.87
CA ILE A 84 6.80 16.94 -17.31
C ILE A 84 5.35 16.58 -17.63
N VAL A 85 4.42 16.91 -16.72
CA VAL A 85 3.00 16.67 -16.92
C VAL A 85 2.46 17.45 -18.12
N ALA A 86 2.84 18.72 -18.28
CA ALA A 86 2.45 19.53 -19.42
C ALA A 86 2.91 18.89 -20.76
N ALA A 87 4.16 18.42 -20.82
CA ALA A 87 4.70 17.73 -21.98
C ALA A 87 3.95 16.42 -22.29
N LEU A 88 3.60 15.64 -21.26
CA LEU A 88 2.82 14.41 -21.40
C LEU A 88 1.40 14.70 -21.93
N LEU A 89 0.75 15.72 -21.40
CA LEU A 89 -0.57 16.14 -21.88
C LEU A 89 -0.53 16.64 -23.35
N GLU A 90 0.53 17.36 -23.73
CA GLU A 90 0.70 17.81 -25.12
C GLU A 90 0.82 16.64 -26.12
N ILE A 91 1.51 15.57 -25.75
CA ILE A 91 1.61 14.36 -26.57
C ILE A 91 0.39 13.43 -26.43
N LYS A 92 -0.62 13.84 -25.66
CA LYS A 92 -1.86 13.08 -25.38
C LYS A 92 -1.57 11.72 -24.75
N ALA A 93 -0.65 11.68 -23.79
CA ALA A 93 -0.40 10.49 -23.00
C ALA A 93 -1.66 10.06 -22.21
N ASN A 94 -1.78 8.76 -21.95
CA ASN A 94 -2.92 8.17 -21.25
C ASN A 94 -2.60 7.97 -19.76
N ASN A 95 -3.65 7.97 -18.90
CA ASN A 95 -3.60 7.61 -17.48
C ASN A 95 -2.38 8.15 -16.75
N ILE A 96 -2.31 9.47 -16.59
CA ILE A 96 -1.22 10.12 -15.88
C ILE A 96 -1.51 10.07 -14.37
N ILE A 97 -0.61 9.43 -13.62
CA ILE A 97 -0.59 9.45 -12.16
C ILE A 97 0.55 10.35 -11.73
N ALA A 98 0.27 11.47 -11.08
CA ALA A 98 1.30 12.41 -10.67
C ALA A 98 1.42 12.56 -9.15
N ARG A 99 2.66 12.62 -8.67
CA ARG A 99 2.97 12.93 -7.28
C ARG A 99 2.78 14.41 -7.02
N ALA A 100 2.01 14.73 -5.98
CA ALA A 100 1.93 16.09 -5.44
C ALA A 100 2.73 16.19 -4.13
N THR A 101 3.52 17.26 -4.00
CA THR A 101 4.34 17.53 -2.81
C THR A 101 3.56 18.25 -1.70
N ASN A 102 2.44 18.87 -2.05
CA ASN A 102 1.54 19.57 -1.12
C ASN A 102 0.17 19.82 -1.77
N LEU A 103 -0.79 20.30 -0.97
CA LEU A 103 -2.17 20.55 -1.42
C LEU A 103 -2.29 21.60 -2.54
N ARG A 104 -1.41 22.63 -2.56
CA ARG A 104 -1.40 23.63 -3.64
C ARG A 104 -0.93 23.00 -4.94
N HIS A 105 0.12 22.21 -4.89
CA HIS A 105 0.63 21.46 -6.04
C HIS A 105 -0.43 20.48 -6.57
N ALA A 106 -1.10 19.71 -5.70
CA ALA A 106 -2.19 18.82 -6.09
C ALA A 106 -3.33 19.56 -6.82
N ARG A 107 -3.65 20.79 -6.38
CA ARG A 107 -4.66 21.63 -7.04
C ARG A 107 -4.24 22.02 -8.45
N VAL A 108 -2.98 22.43 -8.64
CA VAL A 108 -2.45 22.78 -9.96
C VAL A 108 -2.49 21.58 -10.89
N LEU A 109 -1.98 20.42 -10.45
CA LEU A 109 -2.00 19.19 -11.24
C LEU A 109 -3.42 18.81 -11.69
N ARG A 110 -4.40 18.96 -10.81
CA ARG A 110 -5.82 18.72 -11.16
C ARG A 110 -6.35 19.71 -12.21
N GLN A 111 -5.97 20.98 -12.08
CA GLN A 111 -6.40 22.02 -13.02
C GLN A 111 -5.82 21.84 -14.41
N ILE A 112 -4.61 21.32 -14.55
CA ILE A 112 -3.98 21.04 -15.85
C ILE A 112 -4.43 19.72 -16.46
N GLY A 113 -5.22 18.90 -15.77
CA GLY A 113 -5.87 17.72 -16.33
C GLY A 113 -5.22 16.39 -16.00
N VAL A 114 -4.52 16.27 -14.85
CA VAL A 114 -3.99 14.98 -14.38
C VAL A 114 -5.12 14.08 -13.91
N ASP A 115 -5.12 12.82 -14.35
CA ASP A 115 -6.16 11.83 -14.05
C ASP A 115 -6.16 11.42 -12.57
N THR A 116 -4.96 11.10 -12.04
CA THR A 116 -4.80 10.63 -10.66
C THR A 116 -3.66 11.35 -9.97
N ILE A 117 -3.92 11.86 -8.78
CA ILE A 117 -2.91 12.58 -7.97
C ILE A 117 -2.69 11.81 -6.68
N VAL A 118 -1.43 11.52 -6.35
CA VAL A 118 -1.00 10.89 -5.11
C VAL A 118 -0.15 11.87 -4.30
N SER A 119 -0.32 11.87 -2.98
CA SER A 119 0.41 12.74 -2.04
C SER A 119 1.09 11.91 -0.96
N PRO A 120 2.20 11.22 -1.28
CA PRO A 120 2.80 10.19 -0.41
C PRO A 120 3.17 10.72 0.98
N GLU A 121 3.70 11.94 1.06
CA GLU A 121 4.08 12.57 2.32
C GLU A 121 2.86 12.86 3.21
N TYR A 122 1.77 13.32 2.61
CA TYR A 122 0.53 13.60 3.34
C TYR A 122 -0.11 12.30 3.85
N GLU A 123 -0.19 11.28 3.02
CA GLU A 123 -0.75 9.97 3.36
C GLU A 123 0.08 9.28 4.44
N ALA A 124 1.41 9.29 4.30
CA ALA A 124 2.32 8.74 5.31
C ALA A 124 2.26 9.55 6.61
N GLY A 125 2.20 10.88 6.54
CA GLY A 125 2.08 11.76 7.71
C GLY A 125 0.79 11.53 8.48
N LYS A 126 -0.35 11.39 7.79
CA LYS A 126 -1.64 11.07 8.39
C LYS A 126 -1.58 9.73 9.15
N ARG A 127 -1.06 8.69 8.52
CA ARG A 127 -0.85 7.39 9.15
C ARG A 127 0.08 7.47 10.37
N THR A 128 1.18 8.20 10.26
CA THR A 128 2.13 8.38 11.37
C THR A 128 1.48 9.10 12.55
N ALA A 129 0.66 10.12 12.29
CA ALA A 129 -0.07 10.85 13.34
C ALA A 129 -1.03 9.94 14.11
N LEU A 130 -1.77 9.07 13.41
CA LEU A 130 -2.64 8.08 14.05
C LEU A 130 -1.86 7.12 14.95
N ILE A 131 -0.72 6.63 14.49
CA ILE A 131 0.17 5.77 15.29
C ILE A 131 0.67 6.52 16.53
N ALA A 132 1.11 7.76 16.39
CA ALA A 132 1.66 8.56 17.48
C ALA A 132 0.61 8.98 18.52
N ALA A 133 -0.63 9.23 18.08
CA ALA A 133 -1.74 9.62 18.96
C ALA A 133 -2.24 8.49 19.86
N ASN A 134 -1.99 7.23 19.49
CA ASN A 134 -2.47 6.05 20.19
C ASN A 134 -1.30 5.15 20.62
N SER A 135 -0.93 5.16 21.89
CA SER A 135 0.21 4.38 22.41
C SER A 135 0.06 2.86 22.24
N SER A 136 -1.16 2.33 22.25
CA SER A 136 -1.46 0.93 21.92
C SER A 136 -1.29 0.63 20.41
N PHE A 137 -1.38 1.64 19.57
CA PHE A 137 -1.19 1.54 18.12
C PHE A 137 0.25 1.23 17.71
N VAL A 138 1.24 1.72 18.47
CA VAL A 138 2.67 1.51 18.18
C VAL A 138 2.98 0.01 18.07
N LYS A 139 2.34 -0.80 18.94
CA LYS A 139 2.57 -2.26 18.98
C LYS A 139 2.02 -3.00 17.74
N TYR A 140 0.97 -2.48 17.10
CA TYR A 140 0.25 -3.14 16.00
C TYR A 140 0.21 -2.31 14.72
N SER A 141 0.94 -1.20 14.66
CA SER A 141 0.86 -0.19 13.60
C SER A 141 1.13 -0.70 12.19
N GLU A 142 1.98 -1.71 12.04
CA GLU A 142 2.29 -2.31 10.74
C GLU A 142 1.10 -3.04 10.12
N ASN A 143 0.13 -3.42 10.95
CA ASN A 143 -0.99 -4.28 10.59
C ASN A 143 -2.34 -3.54 10.52
N LEU A 144 -2.32 -2.19 10.55
CA LEU A 144 -3.52 -1.36 10.55
C LEU A 144 -3.56 -0.48 9.30
N GLN A 145 -4.73 -0.40 8.67
CA GLN A 145 -5.02 0.46 7.53
C GLN A 145 -6.27 1.27 7.82
N GLU A 146 -6.18 2.60 7.70
CA GLU A 146 -7.33 3.50 7.84
C GLU A 146 -8.32 3.30 6.69
N VAL A 147 -9.61 3.25 7.02
CA VAL A 147 -10.71 3.21 6.06
C VAL A 147 -11.38 4.58 5.96
N GLY A 148 -11.47 5.30 7.07
CA GLY A 148 -12.13 6.61 7.21
C GLY A 148 -13.04 6.63 8.44
N ASP A 149 -13.40 7.83 8.92
CA ASP A 149 -14.34 8.04 10.03
C ASP A 149 -14.00 7.23 11.30
N ASP A 150 -12.71 7.21 11.68
CA ASP A 150 -12.12 6.45 12.80
C ASP A 150 -12.17 4.93 12.66
N PHE A 151 -12.63 4.40 11.52
CA PHE A 151 -12.59 2.97 11.21
C PHE A 151 -11.26 2.56 10.60
N VAL A 152 -10.79 1.38 11.03
CA VAL A 152 -9.57 0.75 10.52
C VAL A 152 -9.81 -0.69 10.13
N ILE A 153 -9.03 -1.16 9.16
CA ILE A 153 -8.82 -2.60 8.93
C ILE A 153 -7.55 -2.97 9.66
N GLY A 154 -7.64 -3.96 10.52
CA GLY A 154 -6.50 -4.45 11.27
C GLY A 154 -6.30 -5.95 11.10
N THR A 155 -5.04 -6.38 11.05
CA THR A 155 -4.66 -7.79 10.92
C THR A 155 -3.78 -8.20 12.09
N THR A 156 -4.08 -9.33 12.74
CA THR A 156 -3.29 -9.84 13.86
C THR A 156 -3.29 -11.36 13.89
N ILE A 157 -2.34 -11.93 14.64
CA ILE A 157 -2.19 -13.37 14.83
C ILE A 157 -2.92 -13.81 16.10
N VAL A 158 -3.54 -14.98 16.09
CA VAL A 158 -4.17 -15.58 17.26
C VAL A 158 -3.12 -16.24 18.16
N LYS A 159 -2.88 -15.65 19.33
CA LYS A 159 -2.04 -16.21 20.40
C LYS A 159 -2.84 -16.66 21.60
N ASN A 160 -4.13 -16.30 21.66
CA ASN A 160 -5.03 -16.74 22.70
C ASN A 160 -5.47 -18.18 22.44
N PHE A 161 -4.86 -19.11 23.17
CA PHE A 161 -5.13 -20.55 23.02
C PHE A 161 -6.59 -20.93 23.37
N SER A 162 -7.29 -20.11 24.16
CA SER A 162 -8.70 -20.35 24.46
C SER A 162 -9.61 -20.32 23.25
N LEU A 163 -9.12 -19.80 22.11
CA LEU A 163 -9.86 -19.71 20.85
C LEU A 163 -9.56 -20.86 19.89
N ASP A 164 -8.56 -21.70 20.23
CA ASP A 164 -8.19 -22.81 19.37
C ASP A 164 -9.36 -23.75 19.11
N ASN A 165 -9.60 -24.06 17.83
CA ASN A 165 -10.67 -24.91 17.33
C ASN A 165 -12.12 -24.40 17.63
N LYS A 166 -12.30 -23.13 18.02
CA LYS A 166 -13.64 -22.54 18.21
C LYS A 166 -14.27 -22.10 16.90
N LEU A 167 -15.59 -22.19 16.82
CA LEU A 167 -16.37 -21.66 15.71
C LEU A 167 -16.51 -20.14 15.84
N VAL A 168 -16.46 -19.43 14.70
CA VAL A 168 -16.66 -17.97 14.67
C VAL A 168 -17.95 -17.54 15.33
N LYS A 169 -19.05 -18.30 15.14
CA LYS A 169 -20.35 -18.01 15.77
C LYS A 169 -20.35 -18.09 17.30
N ASP A 170 -19.40 -18.86 17.87
CA ASP A 170 -19.28 -19.04 19.32
C ASP A 170 -18.36 -17.95 19.93
N ILE A 171 -17.81 -17.07 19.08
CA ILE A 171 -16.96 -15.95 19.45
C ILE A 171 -17.69 -14.68 19.08
N ASP A 172 -18.16 -13.94 20.06
CA ASP A 172 -18.93 -12.72 19.82
C ASP A 172 -18.02 -11.54 19.49
N PHE A 173 -17.56 -11.48 18.21
CA PHE A 173 -16.77 -10.36 17.72
C PHE A 173 -17.59 -9.06 17.62
N ASN A 174 -18.92 -9.18 17.39
CA ASN A 174 -19.77 -8.00 17.25
C ASN A 174 -19.91 -7.25 18.58
N SER A 175 -20.00 -7.95 19.72
CA SER A 175 -20.00 -7.28 21.03
C SER A 175 -18.69 -6.58 21.36
N ARG A 176 -17.63 -6.88 20.61
CA ARG A 176 -16.33 -6.21 20.72
C ARG A 176 -16.18 -5.04 19.73
N GLY A 177 -17.25 -4.66 19.04
CA GLY A 177 -17.23 -3.56 18.06
C GLY A 177 -16.47 -3.86 16.77
N VAL A 178 -16.13 -5.14 16.49
CA VAL A 178 -15.36 -5.51 15.31
C VAL A 178 -16.07 -6.55 14.46
N THR A 179 -15.87 -6.45 13.15
CA THR A 179 -16.32 -7.45 12.19
C THR A 179 -15.12 -8.23 11.65
N LEU A 180 -15.15 -9.56 11.79
CA LEU A 180 -14.13 -10.44 11.20
C LEU A 180 -14.37 -10.57 9.69
N VAL A 181 -13.39 -10.15 8.88
CA VAL A 181 -13.50 -10.13 7.40
C VAL A 181 -12.68 -11.18 6.69
N LEU A 182 -11.58 -11.65 7.31
CA LEU A 182 -10.71 -12.67 6.72
C LEU A 182 -10.05 -13.53 7.79
N ILE A 183 -9.94 -14.83 7.51
CA ILE A 183 -9.10 -15.78 8.25
C ILE A 183 -8.03 -16.30 7.28
N LYS A 184 -6.76 -16.21 7.66
CA LYS A 184 -5.66 -16.88 6.96
C LYS A 184 -5.10 -17.98 7.85
N SER A 185 -5.37 -19.23 7.47
CA SER A 185 -4.94 -20.43 8.17
C SER A 185 -4.03 -21.24 7.26
N LYS A 186 -2.84 -21.63 7.75
CA LYS A 186 -1.86 -22.42 7.00
C LYS A 186 -1.57 -21.89 5.59
N GLY A 187 -1.54 -20.58 5.44
CA GLY A 187 -1.29 -19.90 4.15
C GLY A 187 -2.52 -19.71 3.25
N ILE A 188 -3.66 -20.32 3.58
CA ILE A 188 -4.92 -20.19 2.82
C ILE A 188 -5.80 -19.13 3.45
N SER A 189 -6.25 -18.17 2.63
CA SER A 189 -7.17 -17.10 3.05
C SER A 189 -8.61 -17.48 2.71
N ILE A 190 -9.49 -17.40 3.69
CA ILE A 190 -10.93 -17.67 3.53
C ILE A 190 -11.78 -16.51 4.06
N ARG A 191 -12.92 -16.27 3.43
CA ARG A 191 -13.97 -15.44 4.00
C ARG A 191 -14.68 -16.23 5.11
N PRO A 192 -14.72 -15.72 6.35
CA PRO A 192 -15.31 -16.45 7.46
C PRO A 192 -16.84 -16.53 7.34
N THR A 193 -17.37 -17.64 7.82
CA THR A 193 -18.79 -17.82 8.14
C THR A 193 -18.91 -18.16 9.62
N GLY A 194 -20.09 -18.15 10.19
CA GLY A 194 -20.31 -18.59 11.58
C GLY A 194 -19.80 -20.02 11.87
N MET A 195 -19.73 -20.87 10.83
CA MET A 195 -19.25 -22.27 10.93
C MET A 195 -17.73 -22.40 10.69
N SER A 196 -17.03 -21.33 10.34
CA SER A 196 -15.58 -21.34 10.20
C SER A 196 -14.92 -21.51 11.56
N LYS A 197 -13.83 -22.27 11.61
CA LYS A 197 -13.03 -22.48 12.83
C LYS A 197 -11.85 -21.55 12.84
N ILE A 198 -11.47 -21.12 14.04
CA ILE A 198 -10.26 -20.35 14.31
C ILE A 198 -9.27 -21.28 15.02
N TYR A 199 -8.02 -21.22 14.63
CA TYR A 199 -6.95 -22.00 15.23
C TYR A 199 -5.85 -21.08 15.78
N TYR A 200 -5.11 -21.61 16.75
CA TYR A 200 -3.90 -20.95 17.23
C TYR A 200 -2.94 -20.69 16.06
N ASN A 201 -2.33 -19.53 16.04
CA ASN A 201 -1.48 -19.01 14.95
C ASN A 201 -2.23 -18.65 13.64
N ASP A 202 -3.54 -18.74 13.55
CA ASP A 202 -4.26 -18.14 12.43
C ASP A 202 -4.07 -16.62 12.44
N ILE A 203 -4.12 -16.03 11.23
CA ILE A 203 -4.08 -14.58 11.05
C ILE A 203 -5.50 -14.12 10.76
N LEU A 204 -5.99 -13.20 11.59
CA LEU A 204 -7.35 -12.67 11.48
C LEU A 204 -7.31 -11.21 11.07
N THR A 205 -8.18 -10.84 10.13
CA THR A 205 -8.37 -9.45 9.69
C THR A 205 -9.76 -8.96 10.12
N PHE A 206 -9.80 -7.82 10.77
CA PHE A 206 -11.01 -7.18 11.28
C PHE A 206 -11.19 -5.79 10.69
N ILE A 207 -12.44 -5.33 10.68
CA ILE A 207 -12.81 -3.93 10.52
C ILE A 207 -13.58 -3.48 11.76
N GLY A 208 -13.31 -2.27 12.24
CA GLY A 208 -13.97 -1.64 13.38
C GLY A 208 -13.36 -0.30 13.72
N GLU A 209 -13.89 0.36 14.75
CA GLU A 209 -13.27 1.55 15.29
C GLU A 209 -11.87 1.24 15.86
N ILE A 210 -11.00 2.23 15.85
CA ILE A 210 -9.60 2.10 16.28
C ILE A 210 -9.48 1.47 17.67
N SER A 211 -10.29 1.95 18.63
CA SER A 211 -10.30 1.48 20.04
C SER A 211 -10.69 0.00 20.15
N ASP A 212 -11.67 -0.41 19.37
CA ASP A 212 -12.25 -1.75 19.40
C ASP A 212 -11.33 -2.78 18.76
N VAL A 213 -10.73 -2.41 17.63
CA VAL A 213 -9.70 -3.23 16.96
C VAL A 213 -8.49 -3.42 17.88
N ASN A 214 -8.03 -2.37 18.57
CA ASN A 214 -6.91 -2.47 19.50
C ASN A 214 -7.21 -3.40 20.68
N SER A 215 -8.37 -3.21 21.33
CA SER A 215 -8.80 -4.06 22.45
C SER A 215 -8.95 -5.53 22.03
N THR A 216 -9.43 -5.75 20.81
CA THR A 216 -9.55 -7.09 20.22
C THR A 216 -8.17 -7.70 19.96
N PHE A 217 -7.21 -6.91 19.48
CA PHE A 217 -5.83 -7.37 19.26
C PHE A 217 -5.16 -7.75 20.57
N GLU A 218 -5.30 -6.94 21.61
CA GLU A 218 -4.77 -7.27 22.93
C GLU A 218 -5.33 -8.59 23.45
N TRP A 219 -6.64 -8.79 23.29
CA TRP A 219 -7.29 -10.03 23.69
C TRP A 219 -6.84 -11.25 22.88
N LEU A 220 -6.69 -11.11 21.56
CA LEU A 220 -6.22 -12.17 20.67
C LEU A 220 -4.75 -12.54 20.91
N ASN A 221 -3.94 -11.57 21.38
CA ASN A 221 -2.53 -11.76 21.66
C ASN A 221 -2.22 -12.11 23.14
N LYS A 222 -3.24 -12.27 24.00
CA LYS A 222 -3.02 -12.73 25.37
C LYS A 222 -2.54 -14.18 25.36
N ASP A 223 -1.25 -14.36 25.69
CA ASP A 223 -0.67 -15.67 25.90
C ASP A 223 -1.08 -16.17 27.29
N LEU A 224 -2.07 -17.04 27.37
CA LEU A 224 -2.58 -17.59 28.64
C LEU A 224 -1.74 -18.76 29.17
N HIS A 225 -0.67 -19.15 28.45
CA HIS A 225 0.17 -20.30 28.85
C HIS A 225 1.22 -20.00 29.93
N HIS A 226 1.43 -18.75 30.36
CA HIS A 226 2.42 -18.42 31.37
C HIS A 226 1.90 -18.34 32.83
N LYS A 227 0.73 -18.90 33.15
CA LYS A 227 0.26 -19.05 34.53
C LYS A 227 0.12 -20.51 34.95
N GLY A 228 1.17 -21.30 34.83
CA GLY A 228 1.08 -22.70 35.22
C GLY A 228 2.40 -23.43 35.37
N GLN A 229 3.46 -22.77 35.82
CA GLN A 229 4.65 -23.46 36.36
C GLN A 229 5.40 -22.51 37.31
N SER A 230 4.77 -22.21 38.43
CA SER A 230 5.56 -21.93 39.66
C SER A 230 5.93 -23.27 40.20
N THR A 231 7.03 -23.80 39.77
CA THR A 231 7.65 -24.97 40.35
C THR A 231 8.08 -24.60 41.75
N GLU A 232 7.43 -25.17 42.75
CA GLU A 232 8.03 -25.38 44.05
C GLU A 232 9.33 -26.13 43.86
N ILE A 233 10.43 -25.50 44.21
CA ILE A 233 11.70 -26.17 44.44
C ILE A 233 11.97 -26.01 45.91
N PHE A 234 11.89 -27.14 46.60
CA PHE A 234 12.43 -27.35 47.92
C PHE A 234 13.96 -27.19 47.92
#